data_7d3448891aba2dc1f8da3327e8b861cb
#
_entry.id   7d3448891aba2dc1f8da3327e8b861cb
#
_cell.length_a   1.000
_cell.length_b   1.000
_cell.length_c   1.000
_cell.angle_alpha   90.00
_cell.angle_beta   90.00
_cell.angle_gamma   90.00
#
_symmetry.space_group_name_H-M   'P 1'
#
loop_
_entity.id
_entity.type
_entity.pdbx_description
1 polymer ?
#
loop_
_entity_poly.entity_id
_entity_poly.type
_entity_poly.pdbx_seq_one_letter_code
_entity_poly.pdbx_strand_id
1 'polypeptide(L)'
;MSNGAAVLSEDDIVNGCVLGPHGYVYRPPPPSKQLTIEMQVSVTECRNWREVLAVVENLGDLFDFRNTSTAVHRVAKSSVEAGEAQLAKSDHRFPRLLQLLRAKCKDLSAWGLSDATWGMAKMQCKDDEIFTRLSMRAQSIIQDLDPQGLAIVAWSFATVGRRDEALLSAIAVESRKKLDSFGVQNISNLIWANATLGVRSDALHADLLQESLRRLEDFTTQELAIVNWAFTKLAYPVGDEWKNAIRSRVLRLKEYAPSELSMIAWALATRGDYDPDLMAYIARRSMEIMRSFTGQNMATIVWAIATVSYKDDPSIDEFLRMAIGAITARSNEFQPLNIALISWGLAKLSFKAEAAFEALCDSAAAQIDAFVPQNLVQVMWACGTAGYKHEAFLRGAARVAKRTVDDFSSQHQSNFLWACARLGQ
;
A
#
# COMPACT_ATOMS: atom_id res chain seq x y z
N MET A 1 -57.43 2.42 19.71
CA MET A 1 -56.38 3.40 19.94
C MET A 1 -55.11 2.58 20.28
N SER A 2 -54.26 2.36 19.29
CA SER A 2 -53.03 1.58 19.49
C SER A 2 -51.97 2.53 20.06
N ASN A 3 -51.63 2.31 21.31
CA ASN A 3 -50.45 2.90 21.90
C ASN A 3 -49.19 2.33 21.22
N GLY A 4 -48.72 3.00 20.18
CA GLY A 4 -47.38 2.73 19.66
C GLY A 4 -46.36 3.20 20.70
N ALA A 5 -45.72 2.25 21.39
CA ALA A 5 -44.55 2.56 22.23
C ALA A 5 -43.47 3.16 21.33
N ALA A 6 -43.01 4.34 21.63
CA ALA A 6 -41.85 4.95 20.92
C ALA A 6 -40.65 4.01 21.11
N VAL A 7 -40.06 3.56 20.04
CA VAL A 7 -38.83 2.76 20.03
C VAL A 7 -37.71 3.67 19.57
N LEU A 8 -36.61 3.73 20.33
CA LEU A 8 -35.41 4.48 19.94
C LEU A 8 -34.86 3.88 18.66
N SER A 9 -34.58 4.73 17.67
CA SER A 9 -33.80 4.32 16.48
C SER A 9 -32.34 4.07 16.88
N GLU A 10 -31.60 3.33 16.04
CA GLU A 10 -30.16 3.16 16.25
C GLU A 10 -29.42 4.50 16.32
N ASP A 11 -29.85 5.48 15.52
CA ASP A 11 -29.31 6.83 15.54
C ASP A 11 -29.63 7.58 16.85
N ASP A 12 -30.77 7.33 17.48
CA ASP A 12 -31.14 7.91 18.76
C ASP A 12 -30.31 7.32 19.89
N ILE A 13 -30.08 6.01 19.88
CA ILE A 13 -29.25 5.29 20.87
C ILE A 13 -27.80 5.80 20.77
N VAL A 14 -27.26 5.94 19.56
CA VAL A 14 -25.90 6.42 19.31
C VAL A 14 -25.72 7.88 19.74
N ASN A 15 -26.78 8.69 19.67
CA ASN A 15 -26.75 10.08 20.15
C ASN A 15 -27.06 10.20 21.66
N GLY A 16 -27.09 9.09 22.41
CA GLY A 16 -27.34 9.10 23.84
C GLY A 16 -28.76 9.52 24.22
N CYS A 17 -29.72 9.37 23.30
CA CYS A 17 -31.12 9.64 23.59
C CYS A 17 -31.67 8.58 24.56
N VAL A 18 -32.44 9.01 25.55
CA VAL A 18 -33.15 8.14 26.52
C VAL A 18 -34.64 8.34 26.37
N LEU A 19 -35.40 7.25 26.56
CA LEU A 19 -36.86 7.33 26.69
C LEU A 19 -37.18 7.93 28.06
N GLY A 20 -37.75 9.13 28.03
CA GLY A 20 -38.28 9.76 29.23
C GLY A 20 -39.61 9.13 29.68
N PRO A 21 -40.06 9.42 30.91
CA PRO A 21 -41.40 9.05 31.39
C PRO A 21 -42.44 9.63 30.40
N HIS A 22 -43.29 8.79 29.86
CA HIS A 22 -44.31 9.10 28.82
C HIS A 22 -43.86 8.89 27.35
N GLY A 23 -42.72 8.20 27.06
CA GLY A 23 -42.36 7.79 25.70
C GLY A 23 -41.81 8.92 24.82
N TYR A 24 -41.35 10.01 25.42
CA TYR A 24 -40.63 11.06 24.68
C TYR A 24 -39.15 10.72 24.57
N VAL A 25 -38.59 10.83 23.36
CA VAL A 25 -37.14 10.72 23.13
C VAL A 25 -36.49 11.98 23.69
N TYR A 26 -35.74 11.85 24.78
CA TYR A 26 -34.98 12.95 25.38
C TYR A 26 -33.56 12.94 24.84
N ARG A 27 -33.18 14.03 24.21
CA ARG A 27 -31.80 14.27 23.80
C ARG A 27 -31.10 15.07 24.91
N PRO A 28 -30.10 14.51 25.60
CA PRO A 28 -29.37 15.29 26.60
C PRO A 28 -28.72 16.51 25.93
N PRO A 29 -28.59 17.64 26.62
CA PRO A 29 -27.90 18.81 26.09
C PRO A 29 -26.48 18.44 25.73
N PRO A 30 -25.89 19.03 24.66
CA PRO A 30 -24.50 18.78 24.30
C PRO A 30 -23.58 19.07 25.50
N PRO A 31 -22.49 18.30 25.66
CA PRO A 31 -21.55 18.53 26.76
C PRO A 31 -21.05 19.96 26.77
N SER A 32 -20.82 20.52 27.94
CA SER A 32 -20.25 21.86 28.07
C SER A 32 -18.87 21.94 27.38
N LYS A 33 -18.47 23.12 26.93
CA LYS A 33 -17.13 23.29 26.33
C LYS A 33 -16.02 22.85 27.30
N GLN A 34 -16.19 23.09 28.59
CA GLN A 34 -15.23 22.65 29.60
C GLN A 34 -15.11 21.12 29.65
N LEU A 35 -16.24 20.43 29.64
CA LEU A 35 -16.26 18.94 29.67
C LEU A 35 -15.63 18.36 28.39
N THR A 36 -15.89 18.95 27.22
CA THR A 36 -15.26 18.55 25.96
C THR A 36 -13.72 18.69 26.01
N ILE A 37 -13.22 19.76 26.63
CA ILE A 37 -11.78 19.99 26.82
C ILE A 37 -11.19 18.92 27.75
N GLU A 38 -11.85 18.63 28.86
CA GLU A 38 -11.42 17.60 29.81
C GLU A 38 -11.36 16.22 29.18
N MET A 39 -12.34 15.88 28.33
CA MET A 39 -12.32 14.65 27.54
C MET A 39 -11.16 14.62 26.55
N GLN A 40 -10.89 15.73 25.88
CA GLN A 40 -9.76 15.85 24.97
C GLN A 40 -8.43 15.61 25.68
N VAL A 41 -8.24 16.23 26.85
CA VAL A 41 -7.05 16.03 27.69
C VAL A 41 -6.95 14.55 28.09
N SER A 42 -8.04 13.95 28.58
CA SER A 42 -8.05 12.53 28.97
C SER A 42 -7.62 11.60 27.84
N VAL A 43 -8.10 11.83 26.61
CA VAL A 43 -7.69 11.04 25.43
C VAL A 43 -6.24 11.30 25.05
N THR A 44 -5.77 12.55 25.14
CA THR A 44 -4.40 12.90 24.71
C THR A 44 -3.31 12.48 25.72
N GLU A 45 -3.64 12.31 26.99
CA GLU A 45 -2.72 11.84 28.03
C GLU A 45 -2.54 10.32 28.06
N CYS A 46 -3.43 9.56 27.40
CA CYS A 46 -3.30 8.10 27.30
C CYS A 46 -1.97 7.71 26.68
N ARG A 47 -1.29 6.71 27.26
CA ARG A 47 0.03 6.22 26.81
C ARG A 47 -0.06 5.19 25.71
N ASN A 48 -1.17 4.46 25.65
CA ASN A 48 -1.38 3.37 24.72
C ASN A 48 -2.85 3.23 24.31
N TRP A 49 -3.12 2.42 23.30
CA TRP A 49 -4.46 2.23 22.77
C TRP A 49 -5.46 1.61 23.78
N ARG A 50 -4.98 0.82 24.75
CA ARG A 50 -5.84 0.21 25.79
C ARG A 50 -6.43 1.25 26.73
N GLU A 51 -5.61 2.24 27.09
CA GLU A 51 -6.05 3.37 27.91
C GLU A 51 -7.04 4.25 27.12
N VAL A 52 -6.79 4.50 25.83
CA VAL A 52 -7.73 5.24 24.99
C VAL A 52 -9.08 4.52 24.90
N LEU A 53 -9.09 3.20 24.67
CA LEU A 53 -10.32 2.43 24.64
C LEU A 53 -11.04 2.37 25.98
N ALA A 54 -10.33 2.41 27.11
CA ALA A 54 -10.95 2.53 28.43
C ALA A 54 -11.65 3.89 28.62
N VAL A 55 -11.05 4.98 28.13
CA VAL A 55 -11.71 6.31 28.11
C VAL A 55 -12.94 6.28 27.23
N VAL A 56 -12.87 5.64 26.04
CA VAL A 56 -14.01 5.49 25.13
C VAL A 56 -15.15 4.69 25.78
N GLU A 57 -14.85 3.62 26.51
CA GLU A 57 -15.84 2.81 27.22
C GLU A 57 -16.56 3.61 28.31
N ASN A 58 -15.80 4.34 29.13
CA ASN A 58 -16.35 5.01 30.29
C ASN A 58 -16.99 6.36 29.97
N LEU A 59 -16.48 7.09 28.97
CA LEU A 59 -16.82 8.48 28.72
C LEU A 59 -17.25 8.75 27.27
N GLY A 60 -17.34 7.73 26.41
CA GLY A 60 -17.63 7.88 24.99
C GLY A 60 -18.95 8.58 24.68
N ASP A 61 -19.96 8.43 25.56
CA ASP A 61 -21.25 9.11 25.37
C ASP A 61 -21.15 10.64 25.45
N LEU A 62 -20.09 11.14 26.09
CA LEU A 62 -19.79 12.58 26.21
C LEU A 62 -18.90 13.09 25.09
N PHE A 63 -18.39 12.20 24.20
CA PHE A 63 -17.48 12.59 23.12
C PHE A 63 -18.19 13.45 22.08
N ASP A 64 -17.54 14.54 21.70
CA ASP A 64 -17.85 15.25 20.47
C ASP A 64 -17.05 14.68 19.28
N PHE A 65 -17.14 15.30 18.12
CA PHE A 65 -16.41 14.91 16.92
C PHE A 65 -14.88 15.00 17.07
N ARG A 66 -14.36 15.92 17.89
CA ARG A 66 -12.91 16.11 18.15
C ARG A 66 -12.37 14.99 19.01
N ASN A 67 -13.04 14.70 20.12
CA ASN A 67 -12.65 13.61 21.01
C ASN A 67 -12.66 12.29 20.25
N THR A 68 -13.70 12.08 19.42
CA THR A 68 -13.84 10.85 18.62
C THR A 68 -12.71 10.70 17.59
N SER A 69 -12.42 11.73 16.78
CA SER A 69 -11.35 11.65 15.79
C SER A 69 -9.97 11.47 16.45
N THR A 70 -9.71 12.18 17.55
CA THR A 70 -8.48 12.03 18.32
C THR A 70 -8.34 10.61 18.90
N ALA A 71 -9.42 10.04 19.44
CA ALA A 71 -9.40 8.67 19.94
C ALA A 71 -9.07 7.66 18.82
N VAL A 72 -9.70 7.77 17.65
CA VAL A 72 -9.39 6.95 16.48
C VAL A 72 -7.91 7.06 16.07
N HIS A 73 -7.41 8.29 15.96
CA HIS A 73 -6.02 8.55 15.61
C HIS A 73 -5.04 7.94 16.63
N ARG A 74 -5.29 8.13 17.94
CA ARG A 74 -4.40 7.63 18.98
C ARG A 74 -4.43 6.12 19.14
N VAL A 75 -5.61 5.48 19.03
CA VAL A 75 -5.70 4.02 18.98
C VAL A 75 -4.89 3.49 17.80
N ALA A 76 -5.06 4.07 16.62
CA ALA A 76 -4.33 3.68 15.43
C ALA A 76 -2.82 3.84 15.60
N LYS A 77 -2.37 5.04 16.00
CA LYS A 77 -0.95 5.35 16.16
C LYS A 77 -0.28 4.39 17.14
N SER A 78 -0.79 4.31 18.38
CA SER A 78 -0.13 3.52 19.42
C SER A 78 -0.23 2.01 19.19
N SER A 79 -1.31 1.50 18.57
CA SER A 79 -1.44 0.07 18.28
C SER A 79 -0.55 -0.37 17.12
N VAL A 80 -0.39 0.48 16.08
CA VAL A 80 0.50 0.20 14.95
C VAL A 80 1.97 0.29 15.36
N GLU A 81 2.36 1.31 16.11
CA GLU A 81 3.72 1.45 16.64
C GLU A 81 4.12 0.27 17.55
N ALA A 82 3.17 -0.29 18.29
CA ALA A 82 3.38 -1.48 19.12
C ALA A 82 3.29 -2.81 18.35
N GLY A 83 2.94 -2.81 17.07
CA GLY A 83 2.67 -4.04 16.31
C GLY A 83 1.38 -4.76 16.72
N GLU A 84 0.48 -4.10 17.44
CA GLU A 84 -0.72 -4.66 18.09
C GLU A 84 -2.04 -4.24 17.38
N ALA A 85 -1.99 -3.72 16.17
CA ALA A 85 -3.19 -3.21 15.49
C ALA A 85 -4.33 -4.24 15.40
N GLN A 86 -4.00 -5.53 15.20
CA GLN A 86 -5.01 -6.60 15.17
C GLN A 86 -5.62 -6.85 16.55
N LEU A 87 -4.82 -6.79 17.60
CA LEU A 87 -5.31 -6.92 18.98
C LEU A 87 -6.25 -5.76 19.33
N ALA A 88 -5.90 -4.55 18.96
CA ALA A 88 -6.74 -3.36 19.16
C ALA A 88 -8.10 -3.49 18.46
N LYS A 89 -8.12 -3.99 17.22
CA LYS A 89 -9.37 -4.26 16.48
C LYS A 89 -10.23 -5.36 17.09
N SER A 90 -9.61 -6.34 17.73
CA SER A 90 -10.31 -7.47 18.39
C SER A 90 -10.76 -7.15 19.81
N ASP A 91 -10.40 -6.00 20.37
CA ASP A 91 -10.84 -5.57 21.69
C ASP A 91 -12.34 -5.26 21.70
N HIS A 92 -13.07 -5.75 22.72
CA HIS A 92 -14.52 -5.61 22.83
C HIS A 92 -15.01 -4.14 22.87
N ARG A 93 -14.14 -3.19 23.21
CA ARG A 93 -14.42 -1.74 23.25
C ARG A 93 -14.27 -1.06 21.90
N PHE A 94 -13.52 -1.66 20.98
CA PHE A 94 -13.28 -1.07 19.65
C PHE A 94 -14.57 -0.84 18.84
N PRO A 95 -15.56 -1.73 18.81
CA PRO A 95 -16.86 -1.48 18.17
C PRO A 95 -17.55 -0.21 18.68
N ARG A 96 -17.41 0.13 19.97
CA ARG A 96 -17.96 1.37 20.53
C ARG A 96 -17.31 2.61 19.89
N LEU A 97 -15.99 2.60 19.72
CA LEU A 97 -15.28 3.69 19.04
C LEU A 97 -15.78 3.86 17.60
N LEU A 98 -15.99 2.74 16.86
CA LEU A 98 -16.55 2.79 15.50
C LEU A 98 -17.98 3.35 15.47
N GLN A 99 -18.81 2.99 16.43
CA GLN A 99 -20.14 3.56 16.59
C GLN A 99 -20.11 5.08 16.75
N LEU A 100 -19.24 5.57 17.66
CA LEU A 100 -19.05 7.00 17.87
C LEU A 100 -18.59 7.71 16.59
N LEU A 101 -17.64 7.10 15.87
CA LEU A 101 -17.17 7.66 14.62
C LEU A 101 -18.30 7.76 13.58
N ARG A 102 -19.11 6.70 13.41
CA ARG A 102 -20.27 6.75 12.49
C ARG A 102 -21.20 7.90 12.83
N ALA A 103 -21.55 8.06 14.11
CA ALA A 103 -22.45 9.11 14.56
C ALA A 103 -21.92 10.52 14.34
N LYS A 104 -20.59 10.70 14.50
CA LYS A 104 -19.95 12.03 14.46
C LYS A 104 -19.32 12.39 13.12
N CYS A 105 -19.32 11.47 12.13
CA CYS A 105 -18.69 11.71 10.82
C CYS A 105 -19.13 13.02 10.16
N LYS A 106 -20.43 13.36 10.22
CA LYS A 106 -21.00 14.56 9.60
C LYS A 106 -20.51 15.88 10.19
N ASP A 107 -20.04 15.83 11.43
CA ASP A 107 -19.63 17.02 12.19
C ASP A 107 -18.09 17.18 12.22
N LEU A 108 -17.33 16.24 11.64
CA LEU A 108 -15.87 16.29 11.63
C LEU A 108 -15.38 17.57 10.96
N SER A 109 -14.43 18.25 11.61
CA SER A 109 -13.66 19.33 10.97
C SER A 109 -12.69 18.76 9.93
N ALA A 110 -12.05 19.59 9.12
CA ALA A 110 -11.04 19.17 8.16
C ALA A 110 -9.91 18.35 8.82
N TRP A 111 -9.40 18.79 9.95
CA TRP A 111 -8.41 18.04 10.73
C TRP A 111 -8.97 16.71 11.24
N GLY A 112 -10.13 16.75 11.95
CA GLY A 112 -10.73 15.52 12.50
C GLY A 112 -11.04 14.47 11.43
N LEU A 113 -11.42 14.91 10.23
CA LEU A 113 -11.63 14.05 9.07
C LEU A 113 -10.31 13.38 8.64
N SER A 114 -9.24 14.16 8.54
CA SER A 114 -7.90 13.63 8.19
C SER A 114 -7.41 12.62 9.22
N ASP A 115 -7.53 12.94 10.51
CA ASP A 115 -7.16 12.04 11.61
C ASP A 115 -7.96 10.75 11.62
N ALA A 116 -9.27 10.84 11.44
CA ALA A 116 -10.15 9.67 11.42
C ALA A 116 -9.86 8.76 10.22
N THR A 117 -9.76 9.33 9.00
CA THR A 117 -9.44 8.57 7.79
C THR A 117 -8.07 7.91 7.88
N TRP A 118 -7.06 8.64 8.34
CA TRP A 118 -5.72 8.11 8.54
C TRP A 118 -5.71 6.95 9.55
N GLY A 119 -6.38 7.13 10.69
CA GLY A 119 -6.43 6.11 11.73
C GLY A 119 -7.08 4.81 11.24
N MET A 120 -8.23 4.93 10.58
CA MET A 120 -8.92 3.77 9.98
C MET A 120 -8.03 3.06 8.96
N ALA A 121 -7.36 3.81 8.09
CA ALA A 121 -6.48 3.27 7.07
C ALA A 121 -5.23 2.58 7.67
N LYS A 122 -4.58 3.19 8.64
CA LYS A 122 -3.40 2.63 9.32
C LYS A 122 -3.69 1.30 10.01
N MET A 123 -4.85 1.17 10.62
CA MET A 123 -5.29 -0.09 11.23
C MET A 123 -5.81 -1.11 10.21
N GLN A 124 -5.84 -0.79 8.90
CA GLN A 124 -6.51 -1.63 7.90
C GLN A 124 -7.94 -2.01 8.30
N CYS A 125 -8.66 -1.05 8.87
CA CYS A 125 -10.06 -1.21 9.24
C CYS A 125 -10.93 -0.82 8.05
N LYS A 126 -11.39 -1.82 7.29
CA LYS A 126 -12.14 -1.65 6.03
C LYS A 126 -13.65 -1.65 6.29
N ASP A 127 -14.14 -0.68 7.03
CA ASP A 127 -15.57 -0.50 7.29
C ASP A 127 -16.21 0.34 6.20
N ASP A 128 -17.04 -0.28 5.37
CA ASP A 128 -17.63 0.35 4.19
C ASP A 128 -18.55 1.52 4.55
N GLU A 129 -19.32 1.40 5.63
CA GLU A 129 -20.23 2.46 6.07
C GLU A 129 -19.44 3.69 6.54
N ILE A 130 -18.43 3.49 7.38
CA ILE A 130 -17.59 4.60 7.86
C ILE A 130 -16.90 5.29 6.70
N PHE A 131 -16.28 4.55 5.77
CA PHE A 131 -15.62 5.18 4.62
C PHE A 131 -16.59 5.91 3.69
N THR A 132 -17.82 5.43 3.56
CA THR A 132 -18.87 6.15 2.81
C THR A 132 -19.20 7.47 3.50
N ARG A 133 -19.40 7.47 4.81
CA ARG A 133 -19.69 8.69 5.60
C ARG A 133 -18.51 9.66 5.56
N LEU A 134 -17.27 9.17 5.69
CA LEU A 134 -16.05 9.98 5.59
C LEU A 134 -15.90 10.60 4.19
N SER A 135 -16.21 9.85 3.13
CA SER A 135 -16.22 10.38 1.75
C SER A 135 -17.22 11.51 1.58
N MET A 136 -18.47 11.30 2.01
CA MET A 136 -19.51 12.34 1.95
C MET A 136 -19.10 13.58 2.72
N ARG A 137 -18.52 13.41 3.91
CA ARG A 137 -18.02 14.54 4.71
C ARG A 137 -16.88 15.26 4.01
N ALA A 138 -15.88 14.52 3.50
CA ALA A 138 -14.75 15.09 2.77
C ALA A 138 -15.22 15.96 1.60
N GLN A 139 -16.16 15.46 0.78
CA GLN A 139 -16.71 16.20 -0.34
C GLN A 139 -17.45 17.47 0.12
N SER A 140 -18.17 17.42 1.24
CA SER A 140 -18.92 18.57 1.76
C SER A 140 -18.04 19.72 2.28
N ILE A 141 -16.79 19.42 2.68
CA ILE A 141 -15.84 20.41 3.22
C ILE A 141 -14.53 20.43 2.44
N ILE A 142 -14.55 20.02 1.18
CA ILE A 142 -13.34 19.84 0.38
C ILE A 142 -12.48 21.11 0.31
N GLN A 143 -13.10 22.27 0.30
CA GLN A 143 -12.44 23.57 0.26
C GLN A 143 -11.72 23.92 1.58
N ASP A 144 -12.16 23.33 2.69
CA ASP A 144 -11.57 23.59 4.02
C ASP A 144 -10.35 22.68 4.29
N LEU A 145 -10.17 21.62 3.47
CA LEU A 145 -9.00 20.74 3.56
C LEU A 145 -7.76 21.47 3.06
N ASP A 146 -6.73 21.50 3.88
CA ASP A 146 -5.41 21.95 3.49
C ASP A 146 -4.69 20.91 2.60
N PRO A 147 -3.54 21.21 2.01
CA PRO A 147 -2.79 20.25 1.19
C PRO A 147 -2.51 18.92 1.88
N GLN A 148 -2.21 18.95 3.18
CA GLN A 148 -1.96 17.75 3.98
C GLN A 148 -3.24 16.92 4.12
N GLY A 149 -4.37 17.56 4.42
CA GLY A 149 -5.67 16.89 4.55
C GLY A 149 -6.11 16.22 3.25
N LEU A 150 -5.99 16.92 2.10
CA LEU A 150 -6.30 16.38 0.78
C LEU A 150 -5.45 15.13 0.48
N ALA A 151 -4.14 15.21 0.72
CA ALA A 151 -3.21 14.11 0.48
C ALA A 151 -3.46 12.91 1.43
N ILE A 152 -3.73 13.17 2.72
CA ILE A 152 -4.03 12.13 3.72
C ILE A 152 -5.32 11.41 3.39
N VAL A 153 -6.38 12.13 3.03
CA VAL A 153 -7.67 11.50 2.66
C VAL A 153 -7.48 10.61 1.44
N ALA A 154 -6.85 11.11 0.37
CA ALA A 154 -6.56 10.31 -0.81
C ALA A 154 -5.73 9.06 -0.48
N TRP A 155 -4.65 9.23 0.28
CA TRP A 155 -3.76 8.16 0.74
C TRP A 155 -4.51 7.10 1.56
N SER A 156 -5.40 7.55 2.44
CA SER A 156 -6.17 6.66 3.32
C SER A 156 -7.12 5.77 2.52
N PHE A 157 -7.83 6.33 1.56
CA PHE A 157 -8.72 5.56 0.67
C PHE A 157 -7.92 4.58 -0.19
N ALA A 158 -6.76 4.98 -0.70
CA ALA A 158 -5.88 4.09 -1.45
C ALA A 158 -5.32 2.95 -0.60
N THR A 159 -4.94 3.23 0.65
CA THR A 159 -4.38 2.24 1.58
C THR A 159 -5.36 1.10 1.90
N VAL A 160 -6.66 1.40 1.97
CA VAL A 160 -7.69 0.36 2.17
C VAL A 160 -8.21 -0.24 0.86
N GLY A 161 -7.75 0.27 -0.28
CA GLY A 161 -8.16 -0.20 -1.60
C GLY A 161 -9.54 0.29 -2.02
N ARG A 162 -10.05 1.38 -1.44
CA ARG A 162 -11.37 1.92 -1.74
C ARG A 162 -11.30 3.01 -2.80
N ARG A 163 -11.77 2.69 -4.00
CA ARG A 163 -11.86 3.62 -5.11
C ARG A 163 -13.21 4.36 -5.06
N ASP A 164 -13.16 5.65 -4.75
CA ASP A 164 -14.30 6.56 -4.75
C ASP A 164 -14.06 7.68 -5.78
N GLU A 165 -14.64 7.52 -6.96
CA GLU A 165 -14.40 8.42 -8.10
C GLU A 165 -14.83 9.86 -7.81
N ALA A 166 -15.95 10.06 -7.12
CA ALA A 166 -16.47 11.39 -6.82
C ALA A 166 -15.53 12.13 -5.86
N LEU A 167 -15.11 11.44 -4.80
CA LEU A 167 -14.15 12.00 -3.84
C LEU A 167 -12.79 12.31 -4.49
N LEU A 168 -12.24 11.37 -5.26
CA LEU A 168 -10.93 11.52 -5.88
C LEU A 168 -10.93 12.63 -6.95
N SER A 169 -12.04 12.80 -7.67
CA SER A 169 -12.22 13.91 -8.60
C SER A 169 -12.29 15.24 -7.86
N ALA A 170 -13.04 15.32 -6.75
CA ALA A 170 -13.09 16.53 -5.93
C ALA A 170 -11.73 16.90 -5.34
N ILE A 171 -10.99 15.92 -4.82
CA ILE A 171 -9.60 16.09 -4.35
C ILE A 171 -8.71 16.61 -5.49
N ALA A 172 -8.80 16.03 -6.68
CA ALA A 172 -7.98 16.46 -7.82
C ALA A 172 -8.21 17.92 -8.18
N VAL A 173 -9.48 18.35 -8.24
CA VAL A 173 -9.84 19.73 -8.55
C VAL A 173 -9.33 20.69 -7.47
N GLU A 174 -9.52 20.35 -6.19
CA GLU A 174 -9.12 21.23 -5.09
C GLU A 174 -7.61 21.27 -4.89
N SER A 175 -6.92 20.14 -5.08
CA SER A 175 -5.45 20.06 -5.02
C SER A 175 -4.79 20.96 -6.05
N ARG A 176 -5.31 21.03 -7.28
CA ARG A 176 -4.79 21.93 -8.33
C ARG A 176 -4.85 23.39 -7.93
N LYS A 177 -5.92 23.83 -7.24
CA LYS A 177 -6.06 25.21 -6.77
C LYS A 177 -5.05 25.58 -5.68
N LYS A 178 -4.59 24.57 -4.92
CA LYS A 178 -3.72 24.75 -3.74
C LYS A 178 -2.29 24.24 -3.98
N LEU A 179 -1.94 23.89 -5.21
CA LEU A 179 -0.72 23.14 -5.51
C LEU A 179 0.56 23.84 -5.03
N ASP A 180 0.63 25.16 -5.14
CA ASP A 180 1.77 25.96 -4.68
C ASP A 180 2.06 25.81 -3.17
N SER A 181 1.03 25.40 -2.41
CA SER A 181 1.11 25.18 -0.96
C SER A 181 1.41 23.72 -0.58
N PHE A 182 1.46 22.79 -1.57
CA PHE A 182 1.77 21.40 -1.29
C PHE A 182 3.24 21.22 -0.90
N GLY A 183 3.49 20.49 0.18
CA GLY A 183 4.82 19.95 0.46
C GLY A 183 5.13 18.73 -0.43
N VAL A 184 6.41 18.38 -0.59
CA VAL A 184 6.84 17.23 -1.41
C VAL A 184 6.23 15.91 -0.92
N GLN A 185 6.04 15.75 0.38
CA GLN A 185 5.34 14.61 0.96
C GLN A 185 3.87 14.55 0.55
N ASN A 186 3.19 15.69 0.47
CA ASN A 186 1.79 15.75 0.04
C ASN A 186 1.65 15.40 -1.44
N ILE A 187 2.58 15.86 -2.28
CA ILE A 187 2.68 15.48 -3.69
C ILE A 187 2.84 13.96 -3.81
N SER A 188 3.81 13.39 -3.09
CA SER A 188 4.11 11.96 -3.11
C SER A 188 2.92 11.12 -2.66
N ASN A 189 2.24 11.50 -1.58
CA ASN A 189 1.08 10.79 -1.07
C ASN A 189 -0.10 10.83 -2.05
N LEU A 190 -0.35 12.00 -2.66
CA LEU A 190 -1.46 12.18 -3.60
C LEU A 190 -1.25 11.38 -4.90
N ILE A 191 -0.06 11.46 -5.50
CA ILE A 191 0.23 10.71 -6.73
C ILE A 191 0.28 9.20 -6.45
N TRP A 192 0.81 8.78 -5.29
CA TRP A 192 0.80 7.38 -4.86
C TRP A 192 -0.63 6.85 -4.73
N ALA A 193 -1.52 7.62 -4.13
CA ALA A 193 -2.92 7.24 -3.98
C ALA A 193 -3.59 7.02 -5.34
N ASN A 194 -3.41 7.96 -6.27
CA ASN A 194 -3.94 7.85 -7.62
C ASN A 194 -3.38 6.63 -8.36
N ALA A 195 -2.08 6.39 -8.26
CA ALA A 195 -1.42 5.24 -8.89
C ALA A 195 -1.90 3.90 -8.30
N THR A 196 -2.07 3.85 -6.97
CA THR A 196 -2.53 2.65 -6.28
C THR A 196 -3.96 2.28 -6.64
N LEU A 197 -4.84 3.28 -6.77
CA LEU A 197 -6.24 3.09 -7.15
C LEU A 197 -6.47 3.04 -8.67
N GLY A 198 -5.44 3.28 -9.48
CA GLY A 198 -5.56 3.33 -10.93
C GLY A 198 -6.43 4.50 -11.41
N VAL A 199 -6.44 5.62 -10.69
CA VAL A 199 -7.22 6.81 -11.03
C VAL A 199 -6.33 7.79 -11.78
N ARG A 200 -6.71 8.08 -13.03
CA ARG A 200 -5.97 9.00 -13.89
C ARG A 200 -6.71 10.33 -14.03
N SER A 201 -6.01 11.41 -13.75
CA SER A 201 -6.44 12.80 -13.97
C SER A 201 -5.32 13.54 -14.68
N ASP A 202 -5.41 13.64 -16.00
CA ASP A 202 -4.30 14.19 -16.81
C ASP A 202 -3.92 15.61 -16.39
N ALA A 203 -4.91 16.45 -16.07
CA ALA A 203 -4.66 17.82 -15.64
C ALA A 203 -3.93 17.89 -14.29
N LEU A 204 -4.36 17.09 -13.29
CA LEU A 204 -3.67 17.03 -12.00
C LEU A 204 -2.26 16.44 -12.16
N HIS A 205 -2.12 15.36 -12.94
CA HIS A 205 -0.83 14.71 -13.08
C HIS A 205 0.18 15.58 -13.85
N ALA A 206 -0.27 16.38 -14.82
CA ALA A 206 0.58 17.38 -15.48
C ALA A 206 1.10 18.41 -14.46
N ASP A 207 0.20 18.96 -13.66
CA ASP A 207 0.55 19.95 -12.64
C ASP A 207 1.50 19.34 -11.57
N LEU A 208 1.22 18.11 -11.11
CA LEU A 208 2.10 17.39 -10.15
C LEU A 208 3.49 17.09 -10.75
N LEU A 209 3.57 16.74 -12.03
CA LEU A 209 4.86 16.50 -12.71
C LEU A 209 5.71 17.78 -12.76
N GLN A 210 5.10 18.89 -13.16
CA GLN A 210 5.77 20.19 -13.22
C GLN A 210 6.25 20.64 -11.83
N GLU A 211 5.39 20.52 -10.83
CA GLU A 211 5.74 20.89 -9.46
C GLU A 211 6.83 19.97 -8.87
N SER A 212 6.79 18.69 -9.22
CA SER A 212 7.84 17.74 -8.82
C SER A 212 9.19 18.07 -9.47
N LEU A 213 9.21 18.48 -10.74
CA LEU A 213 10.42 18.94 -11.40
C LEU A 213 10.98 20.21 -10.75
N ARG A 214 10.13 21.19 -10.49
CA ARG A 214 10.51 22.46 -9.86
C ARG A 214 11.15 22.27 -8.48
N ARG A 215 10.72 21.25 -7.73
CA ARG A 215 11.11 21.00 -6.35
C ARG A 215 11.90 19.70 -6.17
N LEU A 216 12.53 19.21 -7.24
CA LEU A 216 13.20 17.91 -7.24
C LEU A 216 14.28 17.77 -6.15
N GLU A 217 14.94 18.85 -5.81
CA GLU A 217 15.99 18.87 -4.78
C GLU A 217 15.43 18.73 -3.34
N ASP A 218 14.16 19.04 -3.12
CA ASP A 218 13.50 18.94 -1.81
C ASP A 218 13.06 17.50 -1.48
N PHE A 219 12.96 16.62 -2.49
CA PHE A 219 12.51 15.25 -2.30
C PHE A 219 13.56 14.41 -1.57
N THR A 220 13.11 13.66 -0.57
CA THR A 220 13.85 12.55 0.02
C THR A 220 13.96 11.39 -0.97
N THR A 221 14.83 10.42 -0.68
CA THR A 221 14.95 9.19 -1.50
C THR A 221 13.64 8.43 -1.61
N GLN A 222 12.89 8.36 -0.51
CA GLN A 222 11.58 7.69 -0.45
C GLN A 222 10.56 8.39 -1.34
N GLU A 223 10.39 9.68 -1.19
CA GLU A 223 9.41 10.46 -1.95
C GLU A 223 9.74 10.44 -3.46
N LEU A 224 11.04 10.56 -3.80
CA LEU A 224 11.53 10.47 -5.18
C LEU A 224 11.18 9.12 -5.82
N ALA A 225 11.43 8.02 -5.09
CA ALA A 225 11.12 6.67 -5.56
C ALA A 225 9.61 6.50 -5.75
N ILE A 226 8.80 6.99 -4.81
CA ILE A 226 7.32 6.94 -4.86
C ILE A 226 6.79 7.70 -6.08
N VAL A 227 7.22 8.94 -6.31
CA VAL A 227 6.72 9.77 -7.41
C VAL A 227 7.10 9.15 -8.76
N ASN A 228 8.35 8.70 -8.91
CA ASN A 228 8.81 8.03 -10.13
C ASN A 228 8.05 6.72 -10.40
N TRP A 229 7.81 5.91 -9.37
CA TRP A 229 7.01 4.69 -9.45
C TRP A 229 5.55 5.02 -9.83
N ALA A 230 4.95 6.03 -9.21
CA ALA A 230 3.55 6.37 -9.41
C ALA A 230 3.25 6.83 -10.84
N PHE A 231 4.06 7.71 -11.42
CA PHE A 231 3.90 8.11 -12.82
C PHE A 231 4.05 6.91 -13.76
N THR A 232 4.99 6.01 -13.46
CA THR A 232 5.17 4.78 -14.26
C THR A 232 3.96 3.85 -14.13
N LYS A 233 3.45 3.64 -12.90
CA LYS A 233 2.29 2.79 -12.63
C LYS A 233 1.01 3.30 -13.31
N LEU A 234 0.85 4.61 -13.40
CA LEU A 234 -0.25 5.27 -14.12
C LEU A 234 -0.07 5.24 -15.65
N ALA A 235 1.05 4.71 -16.16
CA ALA A 235 1.44 4.86 -17.55
C ALA A 235 1.35 6.32 -18.03
N TYR A 236 1.68 7.27 -17.14
CA TYR A 236 1.65 8.69 -17.46
C TYR A 236 2.90 9.06 -18.26
N PRO A 237 2.78 9.75 -19.41
CA PRO A 237 3.91 10.11 -20.24
C PRO A 237 4.78 11.15 -19.52
N VAL A 238 5.96 10.72 -19.09
CA VAL A 238 6.98 11.61 -18.54
C VAL A 238 8.01 11.91 -19.64
N GLY A 239 8.26 13.17 -19.92
CA GLY A 239 9.24 13.57 -20.95
C GLY A 239 10.68 13.25 -20.54
N ASP A 240 11.62 13.47 -21.48
CA ASP A 240 13.04 13.25 -21.23
C ASP A 240 13.60 14.18 -20.13
N GLU A 241 13.00 15.35 -19.95
CA GLU A 241 13.34 16.27 -18.86
C GLU A 241 13.20 15.56 -17.50
N TRP A 242 12.05 14.91 -17.23
CA TRP A 242 11.84 14.13 -16.01
C TRP A 242 12.84 12.99 -15.88
N LYS A 243 13.06 12.21 -16.95
CA LYS A 243 13.97 11.07 -16.94
C LYS A 243 15.39 11.49 -16.58
N ASN A 244 15.89 12.57 -17.21
CA ASN A 244 17.22 13.11 -16.95
C ASN A 244 17.34 13.70 -15.55
N ALA A 245 16.31 14.40 -15.08
CA ALA A 245 16.26 14.96 -13.75
C ALA A 245 16.28 13.87 -12.66
N ILE A 246 15.44 12.84 -12.78
CA ILE A 246 15.44 11.68 -11.88
C ILE A 246 16.78 10.96 -11.91
N ARG A 247 17.33 10.67 -13.08
CA ARG A 247 18.65 10.04 -13.22
C ARG A 247 19.71 10.81 -12.45
N SER A 248 19.82 12.11 -12.71
CA SER A 248 20.80 12.97 -12.06
C SER A 248 20.63 13.00 -10.54
N ARG A 249 19.37 13.08 -10.07
CA ARG A 249 19.08 13.13 -8.64
C ARG A 249 19.38 11.79 -7.95
N VAL A 250 18.99 10.67 -8.56
CA VAL A 250 19.23 9.34 -8.01
C VAL A 250 20.73 9.07 -7.86
N LEU A 251 21.55 9.43 -8.85
CA LEU A 251 23.00 9.21 -8.79
C LEU A 251 23.72 10.06 -7.73
N ARG A 252 23.14 11.18 -7.31
CA ARG A 252 23.71 12.06 -6.27
C ARG A 252 23.34 11.63 -4.85
N LEU A 253 22.18 11.03 -4.65
CA LEU A 253 21.74 10.55 -3.35
C LEU A 253 22.41 9.20 -3.02
N LYS A 254 22.71 8.95 -1.75
CA LYS A 254 23.47 7.75 -1.35
C LYS A 254 22.72 6.82 -0.41
N GLU A 255 21.78 7.34 0.36
CA GLU A 255 21.11 6.59 1.42
C GLU A 255 19.73 6.10 0.96
N TYR A 256 19.72 4.99 0.23
CA TYR A 256 18.49 4.36 -0.23
C TYR A 256 18.13 3.16 0.64
N ALA A 257 16.84 3.04 0.97
CA ALA A 257 16.27 1.78 1.47
C ALA A 257 16.09 0.76 0.32
N PRO A 258 16.07 -0.55 0.63
CA PRO A 258 15.84 -1.59 -0.39
C PRO A 258 14.59 -1.40 -1.23
N SER A 259 13.49 -0.95 -0.60
CA SER A 259 12.23 -0.66 -1.28
C SER A 259 12.35 0.46 -2.32
N GLU A 260 13.13 1.48 -2.01
CA GLU A 260 13.34 2.64 -2.88
C GLU A 260 14.14 2.28 -4.12
N LEU A 261 15.25 1.54 -3.95
CA LEU A 261 16.03 1.02 -5.08
C LEU A 261 15.20 0.11 -5.97
N SER A 262 14.40 -0.78 -5.37
CA SER A 262 13.54 -1.69 -6.15
C SER A 262 12.42 -0.94 -6.89
N MET A 263 11.84 0.11 -6.32
CA MET A 263 10.85 0.95 -6.99
C MET A 263 11.45 1.70 -8.19
N ILE A 264 12.67 2.23 -8.04
CA ILE A 264 13.37 2.93 -9.12
C ILE A 264 13.70 1.95 -10.25
N ALA A 265 14.28 0.78 -9.91
CA ALA A 265 14.60 -0.26 -10.89
C ALA A 265 13.35 -0.74 -11.65
N TRP A 266 12.26 -0.97 -10.91
CA TRP A 266 10.98 -1.35 -11.51
C TRP A 266 10.45 -0.31 -12.50
N ALA A 267 10.54 0.97 -12.13
CA ALA A 267 10.05 2.04 -12.97
C ALA A 267 10.85 2.15 -14.29
N LEU A 268 12.18 2.04 -14.21
CA LEU A 268 13.05 2.02 -15.40
C LEU A 268 12.69 0.86 -16.32
N ALA A 269 12.62 -0.35 -15.77
CA ALA A 269 12.32 -1.56 -16.53
C ALA A 269 10.91 -1.51 -17.16
N THR A 270 9.91 -1.05 -16.42
CA THR A 270 8.52 -0.98 -16.89
C THR A 270 8.34 0.05 -18.02
N ARG A 271 9.06 1.17 -17.99
CA ARG A 271 9.04 2.15 -19.08
C ARG A 271 9.89 1.73 -20.27
N GLY A 272 10.74 0.72 -20.11
CA GLY A 272 11.73 0.35 -21.12
C GLY A 272 12.86 1.37 -21.25
N ASP A 273 13.11 2.16 -20.19
CA ASP A 273 14.20 3.12 -20.17
C ASP A 273 15.54 2.36 -20.06
N TYR A 274 16.34 2.37 -21.13
CA TYR A 274 17.66 1.77 -21.10
C TYR A 274 18.67 2.77 -20.54
N ASP A 275 19.00 2.64 -19.27
CA ASP A 275 20.01 3.45 -18.56
C ASP A 275 21.01 2.53 -17.84
N PRO A 276 22.09 2.13 -18.53
CA PRO A 276 23.10 1.22 -17.99
C PRO A 276 23.75 1.76 -16.72
N ASP A 277 24.14 3.02 -16.69
CA ASP A 277 24.84 3.62 -15.55
C ASP A 277 23.97 3.64 -14.30
N LEU A 278 22.69 3.97 -14.46
CA LEU A 278 21.74 4.00 -13.36
C LEU A 278 21.45 2.59 -12.85
N MET A 279 21.30 1.61 -13.74
CA MET A 279 21.10 0.22 -13.32
C MET A 279 22.34 -0.35 -12.61
N ALA A 280 23.53 -0.06 -13.11
CA ALA A 280 24.78 -0.43 -12.46
C ALA A 280 24.93 0.24 -11.09
N TYR A 281 24.53 1.51 -10.96
CA TYR A 281 24.49 2.20 -9.68
C TYR A 281 23.53 1.49 -8.70
N ILE A 282 22.31 1.16 -9.14
CA ILE A 282 21.33 0.44 -8.33
C ILE A 282 21.90 -0.91 -7.87
N ALA A 283 22.54 -1.67 -8.77
CA ALA A 283 23.17 -2.94 -8.43
C ALA A 283 24.23 -2.78 -7.34
N ARG A 284 25.17 -1.82 -7.49
CA ARG A 284 26.23 -1.54 -6.49
C ARG A 284 25.62 -1.15 -5.14
N ARG A 285 24.66 -0.24 -5.11
CA ARG A 285 24.00 0.17 -3.86
C ARG A 285 23.23 -0.99 -3.21
N SER A 286 22.59 -1.84 -4.02
CA SER A 286 21.89 -3.02 -3.53
C SER A 286 22.82 -4.02 -2.87
N MET A 287 24.04 -4.22 -3.39
CA MET A 287 25.03 -5.11 -2.79
C MET A 287 25.45 -4.62 -1.38
N GLU A 288 25.64 -3.30 -1.19
CA GLU A 288 26.02 -2.72 0.10
C GLU A 288 25.00 -2.99 1.20
N ILE A 289 23.73 -3.05 0.86
CA ILE A 289 22.61 -3.23 1.80
C ILE A 289 21.85 -4.55 1.61
N MET A 290 22.42 -5.55 0.93
CA MET A 290 21.78 -6.82 0.57
C MET A 290 21.14 -7.55 1.76
N ARG A 291 21.72 -7.43 2.94
CA ARG A 291 21.20 -8.10 4.16
C ARG A 291 19.83 -7.58 4.60
N SER A 292 19.48 -6.34 4.25
CA SER A 292 18.19 -5.72 4.58
C SER A 292 17.12 -5.93 3.49
N PHE A 293 17.47 -6.60 2.38
CA PHE A 293 16.53 -6.87 1.31
C PHE A 293 15.50 -7.92 1.73
N THR A 294 14.22 -7.63 1.45
CA THR A 294 13.16 -8.64 1.46
C THR A 294 13.19 -9.46 0.18
N GLY A 295 12.51 -10.60 0.18
CA GLY A 295 12.34 -11.40 -1.04
C GLY A 295 11.72 -10.59 -2.19
N GLN A 296 10.79 -9.70 -1.87
CA GLN A 296 10.16 -8.83 -2.86
C GLN A 296 11.14 -7.83 -3.49
N ASN A 297 11.97 -7.17 -2.67
CA ASN A 297 12.95 -6.21 -3.20
C ASN A 297 13.94 -6.92 -4.14
N MET A 298 14.44 -8.09 -3.74
CA MET A 298 15.35 -8.89 -4.53
C MET A 298 14.72 -9.34 -5.85
N ALA A 299 13.50 -9.87 -5.78
CA ALA A 299 12.74 -10.30 -6.95
C ALA A 299 12.53 -9.16 -7.95
N THR A 300 12.21 -7.98 -7.44
CA THR A 300 11.95 -6.79 -8.28
C THR A 300 13.21 -6.34 -9.01
N ILE A 301 14.37 -6.31 -8.35
CA ILE A 301 15.63 -5.88 -9.01
C ILE A 301 16.11 -6.93 -10.01
N VAL A 302 16.09 -8.23 -9.66
CA VAL A 302 16.45 -9.30 -10.60
C VAL A 302 15.54 -9.25 -11.84
N TRP A 303 14.23 -9.08 -11.63
CA TRP A 303 13.27 -8.91 -12.72
C TRP A 303 13.56 -7.68 -13.59
N ALA A 304 13.87 -6.53 -12.96
CA ALA A 304 14.15 -5.30 -13.66
C ALA A 304 15.39 -5.43 -14.56
N ILE A 305 16.49 -5.94 -14.02
CA ILE A 305 17.73 -6.21 -14.78
C ILE A 305 17.44 -7.13 -15.98
N ALA A 306 16.69 -8.21 -15.74
CA ALA A 306 16.33 -9.17 -16.78
C ALA A 306 15.41 -8.54 -17.84
N THR A 307 14.49 -7.65 -17.46
CA THR A 307 13.54 -7.02 -18.36
C THR A 307 14.24 -6.12 -19.35
N VAL A 308 15.20 -5.30 -18.90
CA VAL A 308 16.01 -4.45 -19.80
C VAL A 308 17.15 -5.21 -20.46
N SER A 309 17.33 -6.49 -20.13
CA SER A 309 18.37 -7.38 -20.71
C SER A 309 19.80 -6.85 -20.57
N TYR A 310 20.08 -6.15 -19.46
CA TYR A 310 21.37 -5.52 -19.22
C TYR A 310 22.35 -6.51 -18.56
N LYS A 311 23.47 -6.79 -19.23
CA LYS A 311 24.47 -7.81 -18.80
C LYS A 311 25.89 -7.30 -18.84
N ASP A 312 26.15 -6.15 -19.48
CA ASP A 312 27.51 -5.78 -19.92
C ASP A 312 28.35 -5.07 -18.85
N ASP A 313 27.77 -4.85 -17.64
CA ASP A 313 28.50 -4.23 -16.52
C ASP A 313 28.88 -5.29 -15.46
N PRO A 314 30.14 -5.36 -15.04
CA PRO A 314 30.59 -6.34 -14.05
C PRO A 314 29.84 -6.25 -12.70
N SER A 315 29.31 -5.08 -12.33
CA SER A 315 28.53 -4.91 -11.09
C SER A 315 27.19 -5.66 -11.14
N ILE A 316 26.63 -5.88 -12.31
CA ILE A 316 25.41 -6.67 -12.48
C ILE A 316 25.71 -8.16 -12.20
N ASP A 317 26.79 -8.67 -12.76
CA ASP A 317 27.21 -10.05 -12.52
C ASP A 317 27.54 -10.30 -11.05
N GLU A 318 28.22 -9.34 -10.41
CA GLU A 318 28.54 -9.40 -8.99
C GLU A 318 27.29 -9.35 -8.12
N PHE A 319 26.36 -8.44 -8.45
CA PHE A 319 25.06 -8.39 -7.77
C PHE A 319 24.30 -9.72 -7.90
N LEU A 320 24.23 -10.28 -9.09
CA LEU A 320 23.53 -11.57 -9.31
C LEU A 320 24.16 -12.71 -8.52
N ARG A 321 25.49 -12.78 -8.44
CA ARG A 321 26.17 -13.79 -7.60
C ARG A 321 25.86 -13.63 -6.12
N MET A 322 25.89 -12.40 -5.61
CA MET A 322 25.51 -12.12 -4.22
C MET A 322 24.04 -12.42 -3.96
N ALA A 323 23.16 -12.04 -4.90
CA ALA A 323 21.73 -12.33 -4.82
C ALA A 323 21.45 -13.83 -4.77
N ILE A 324 22.15 -14.65 -5.58
CA ILE A 324 22.05 -16.13 -5.54
C ILE A 324 22.38 -16.66 -4.14
N GLY A 325 23.46 -16.19 -3.53
CA GLY A 325 23.81 -16.58 -2.15
C GLY A 325 22.71 -16.25 -1.14
N ALA A 326 22.14 -15.05 -1.23
CA ALA A 326 21.05 -14.61 -0.36
C ALA A 326 19.74 -15.38 -0.64
N ILE A 327 19.43 -15.66 -1.91
CA ILE A 327 18.28 -16.44 -2.35
C ILE A 327 18.36 -17.88 -1.80
N THR A 328 19.51 -18.52 -1.97
CA THR A 328 19.74 -19.89 -1.48
C THR A 328 19.59 -19.98 0.04
N ALA A 329 20.09 -18.98 0.78
CA ALA A 329 20.01 -18.95 2.24
C ALA A 329 18.62 -18.67 2.79
N ARG A 330 17.73 -18.01 2.04
CA ARG A 330 16.48 -17.43 2.54
C ARG A 330 15.26 -17.75 1.66
N SER A 331 15.34 -18.75 0.80
CA SER A 331 14.27 -19.09 -0.15
C SER A 331 12.92 -19.42 0.49
N ASN A 332 12.93 -19.91 1.73
CA ASN A 332 11.73 -20.20 2.52
C ASN A 332 10.92 -18.94 2.94
N GLU A 333 11.52 -17.75 2.86
CA GLU A 333 10.83 -16.49 3.12
C GLU A 333 10.08 -15.96 1.89
N PHE A 334 10.29 -16.54 0.72
CA PHE A 334 9.80 -16.00 -0.55
C PHE A 334 8.37 -16.47 -0.85
N GLN A 335 7.53 -15.51 -1.20
CA GLN A 335 6.19 -15.78 -1.68
C GLN A 335 6.20 -16.27 -3.14
N PRO A 336 5.15 -16.95 -3.63
CA PRO A 336 5.09 -17.49 -5.00
C PRO A 336 5.46 -16.48 -6.09
N LEU A 337 5.04 -15.23 -5.97
CA LEU A 337 5.40 -14.18 -6.92
C LEU A 337 6.90 -13.89 -6.93
N ASN A 338 7.54 -13.84 -5.75
CA ASN A 338 8.98 -13.59 -5.66
C ASN A 338 9.77 -14.72 -6.32
N ILE A 339 9.38 -15.95 -6.04
CA ILE A 339 9.99 -17.17 -6.66
C ILE A 339 9.88 -17.09 -8.19
N ALA A 340 8.69 -16.76 -8.69
CA ALA A 340 8.43 -16.67 -10.12
C ALA A 340 9.28 -15.59 -10.79
N LEU A 341 9.34 -14.37 -10.23
CA LEU A 341 10.10 -13.27 -10.80
C LEU A 341 11.61 -13.53 -10.79
N ILE A 342 12.14 -14.10 -9.70
CA ILE A 342 13.56 -14.43 -9.59
C ILE A 342 13.94 -15.55 -10.59
N SER A 343 13.18 -16.64 -10.60
CA SER A 343 13.44 -17.76 -11.50
C SER A 343 13.41 -17.33 -12.96
N TRP A 344 12.38 -16.54 -13.32
CA TRP A 344 12.25 -15.99 -14.67
C TRP A 344 13.42 -15.07 -15.04
N GLY A 345 13.81 -14.19 -14.11
CA GLY A 345 14.90 -13.24 -14.35
C GLY A 345 16.25 -13.95 -14.56
N LEU A 346 16.59 -14.92 -13.71
CA LEU A 346 17.81 -15.69 -13.82
C LEU A 346 17.84 -16.50 -15.14
N ALA A 347 16.72 -17.13 -15.50
CA ALA A 347 16.61 -17.89 -16.75
C ALA A 347 16.75 -16.99 -17.98
N LYS A 348 16.06 -15.83 -18.00
CA LYS A 348 16.12 -14.87 -19.11
C LYS A 348 17.52 -14.31 -19.32
N LEU A 349 18.25 -14.07 -18.24
CA LEU A 349 19.64 -13.62 -18.28
C LEU A 349 20.60 -14.77 -18.67
N SER A 350 20.13 -16.01 -18.76
CA SER A 350 20.96 -17.20 -18.94
C SER A 350 22.07 -17.31 -17.88
N PHE A 351 21.77 -16.87 -16.66
CA PHE A 351 22.72 -16.86 -15.56
C PHE A 351 22.79 -18.24 -14.91
N LYS A 352 24.01 -18.78 -14.76
CA LYS A 352 24.21 -20.09 -14.12
C LYS A 352 23.93 -19.99 -12.62
N ALA A 353 22.84 -20.58 -12.17
CA ALA A 353 22.32 -20.42 -10.82
C ALA A 353 21.68 -21.71 -10.27
N GLU A 354 22.33 -22.87 -10.46
CA GLU A 354 21.77 -24.17 -10.05
C GLU A 354 21.32 -24.20 -8.60
N ALA A 355 22.17 -23.73 -7.66
CA ALA A 355 21.83 -23.68 -6.24
C ALA A 355 20.62 -22.79 -5.93
N ALA A 356 20.45 -21.68 -6.67
CA ALA A 356 19.27 -20.83 -6.52
C ALA A 356 18.02 -21.51 -7.10
N PHE A 357 18.13 -22.18 -8.24
CA PHE A 357 17.01 -22.95 -8.80
C PHE A 357 16.57 -24.10 -7.89
N GLU A 358 17.53 -24.81 -7.27
CA GLU A 358 17.22 -25.84 -6.29
C GLU A 358 16.42 -25.25 -5.12
N ALA A 359 16.95 -24.24 -4.46
CA ALA A 359 16.31 -23.60 -3.30
C ALA A 359 14.94 -22.98 -3.64
N LEU A 360 14.80 -22.36 -4.82
CA LEU A 360 13.54 -21.77 -5.28
C LEU A 360 12.49 -22.85 -5.61
N CYS A 361 12.91 -23.95 -6.23
CA CYS A 361 12.01 -25.07 -6.55
C CYS A 361 11.59 -25.84 -5.30
N ASP A 362 12.48 -26.02 -4.31
CA ASP A 362 12.13 -26.57 -3.00
C ASP A 362 11.07 -25.72 -2.30
N SER A 363 11.31 -24.41 -2.23
CA SER A 363 10.36 -23.46 -1.65
C SER A 363 9.02 -23.44 -2.43
N ALA A 364 9.07 -23.49 -3.77
CA ALA A 364 7.88 -23.56 -4.60
C ALA A 364 7.09 -24.87 -4.36
N ALA A 365 7.77 -26.01 -4.24
CA ALA A 365 7.13 -27.30 -3.98
C ALA A 365 6.45 -27.32 -2.60
N ALA A 366 7.07 -26.71 -1.57
CA ALA A 366 6.52 -26.63 -0.23
C ALA A 366 5.22 -25.81 -0.14
N GLN A 367 5.05 -24.80 -1.01
CA GLN A 367 3.90 -23.91 -1.03
C GLN A 367 3.12 -23.95 -2.34
N ILE A 368 3.17 -25.07 -3.07
CA ILE A 368 2.68 -25.20 -4.44
C ILE A 368 1.20 -24.84 -4.61
N ASP A 369 0.38 -25.10 -3.59
CA ASP A 369 -1.06 -24.81 -3.62
C ASP A 369 -1.40 -23.32 -3.48
N ALA A 370 -0.42 -22.48 -3.10
CA ALA A 370 -0.54 -21.03 -3.06
C ALA A 370 -0.21 -20.34 -4.40
N PHE A 371 0.26 -21.09 -5.40
CA PHE A 371 0.59 -20.53 -6.70
C PHE A 371 -0.65 -20.26 -7.55
N VAL A 372 -0.76 -19.04 -8.05
CA VAL A 372 -1.69 -18.71 -9.13
C VAL A 372 -1.12 -19.19 -10.47
N PRO A 373 -1.98 -19.44 -11.49
CA PRO A 373 -1.53 -19.96 -12.79
C PRO A 373 -0.34 -19.22 -13.40
N GLN A 374 -0.38 -17.90 -13.39
CA GLN A 374 0.69 -17.05 -13.96
C GLN A 374 2.06 -17.33 -13.30
N ASN A 375 2.12 -17.36 -11.97
CA ASN A 375 3.37 -17.56 -11.24
C ASN A 375 3.90 -18.99 -11.45
N LEU A 376 2.99 -19.97 -11.45
CA LEU A 376 3.34 -21.37 -11.70
C LEU A 376 3.98 -21.55 -13.08
N VAL A 377 3.33 -21.03 -14.11
CA VAL A 377 3.82 -21.11 -15.50
C VAL A 377 5.16 -20.39 -15.65
N GLN A 378 5.36 -19.31 -14.94
CA GLN A 378 6.59 -18.53 -15.00
C GLN A 378 7.78 -19.31 -14.43
N VAL A 379 7.60 -20.05 -13.30
CA VAL A 379 8.64 -20.92 -12.75
C VAL A 379 8.88 -22.13 -13.67
N MET A 380 7.80 -22.75 -14.20
CA MET A 380 7.91 -23.83 -15.17
C MET A 380 8.73 -23.42 -16.41
N TRP A 381 8.41 -22.26 -16.98
CA TRP A 381 9.14 -21.70 -18.11
C TRP A 381 10.62 -21.47 -17.79
N ALA A 382 10.89 -20.94 -16.59
CA ALA A 382 12.26 -20.69 -16.13
C ALA A 382 13.07 -21.99 -16.02
N CYS A 383 12.48 -23.02 -15.43
CA CYS A 383 13.10 -24.35 -15.34
C CYS A 383 13.36 -24.95 -16.72
N GLY A 384 12.38 -24.87 -17.65
CA GLY A 384 12.54 -25.33 -19.03
C GLY A 384 13.62 -24.57 -19.80
N THR A 385 13.75 -23.25 -19.59
CA THR A 385 14.76 -22.39 -20.20
C THR A 385 16.16 -22.69 -19.65
N ALA A 386 16.27 -22.84 -18.32
CA ALA A 386 17.53 -23.18 -17.66
C ALA A 386 17.94 -24.65 -17.85
N GLY A 387 17.03 -25.51 -18.32
CA GLY A 387 17.25 -26.98 -18.39
C GLY A 387 17.33 -27.61 -16.99
N TYR A 388 16.76 -26.98 -15.98
CA TYR A 388 16.81 -27.42 -14.58
C TYR A 388 15.57 -28.26 -14.22
N LYS A 389 15.80 -29.53 -13.89
CA LYS A 389 14.75 -30.52 -13.58
C LYS A 389 14.67 -30.72 -12.06
N HIS A 390 13.53 -30.36 -11.46
CA HIS A 390 13.24 -30.56 -10.03
C HIS A 390 11.96 -31.36 -9.84
N GLU A 391 12.10 -32.64 -9.51
CA GLU A 391 10.99 -33.62 -9.56
C GLU A 391 9.82 -33.28 -8.62
N ALA A 392 10.10 -32.84 -7.39
CA ALA A 392 9.03 -32.53 -6.44
C ALA A 392 8.20 -31.33 -6.91
N PHE A 393 8.85 -30.28 -7.42
CA PHE A 393 8.17 -29.12 -8.01
C PHE A 393 7.35 -29.50 -9.24
N LEU A 394 7.94 -30.29 -10.17
CA LEU A 394 7.25 -30.70 -11.42
C LEU A 394 5.99 -31.52 -11.14
N ARG A 395 6.06 -32.48 -10.20
CA ARG A 395 4.88 -33.26 -9.77
C ARG A 395 3.79 -32.35 -9.15
N GLY A 396 4.20 -31.41 -8.30
CA GLY A 396 3.27 -30.44 -7.69
C GLY A 396 2.63 -29.52 -8.73
N ALA A 397 3.44 -29.01 -9.67
CA ALA A 397 2.99 -28.13 -10.74
C ALA A 397 1.98 -28.83 -11.68
N ALA A 398 2.23 -30.08 -12.06
CA ALA A 398 1.29 -30.88 -12.87
C ALA A 398 -0.05 -31.09 -12.14
N ARG A 399 -0.02 -31.37 -10.83
CA ARG A 399 -1.23 -31.51 -10.00
C ARG A 399 -2.04 -30.22 -9.94
N VAL A 400 -1.39 -29.07 -9.69
CA VAL A 400 -2.06 -27.76 -9.63
C VAL A 400 -2.59 -27.37 -11.00
N ALA A 401 -1.79 -27.51 -12.06
CA ALA A 401 -2.22 -27.19 -13.42
C ALA A 401 -3.47 -28.00 -13.84
N LYS A 402 -3.52 -29.31 -13.50
CA LYS A 402 -4.70 -30.13 -13.76
C LYS A 402 -5.96 -29.63 -13.02
N ARG A 403 -5.79 -29.15 -11.80
CA ARG A 403 -6.91 -28.64 -10.97
C ARG A 403 -7.41 -27.28 -11.43
N THR A 404 -6.53 -26.44 -11.97
CA THR A 404 -6.80 -25.04 -12.32
C THR A 404 -6.70 -24.77 -13.81
N VAL A 405 -6.87 -25.81 -14.66
CA VAL A 405 -6.71 -25.68 -16.12
C VAL A 405 -7.62 -24.65 -16.75
N ASP A 406 -8.83 -24.48 -16.21
CA ASP A 406 -9.81 -23.50 -16.69
C ASP A 406 -9.39 -22.05 -16.42
N ASP A 407 -8.50 -21.83 -15.45
CA ASP A 407 -7.94 -20.52 -15.12
C ASP A 407 -6.71 -20.16 -15.99
N PHE A 408 -6.23 -21.11 -16.82
CA PHE A 408 -5.08 -20.89 -17.68
C PHE A 408 -5.49 -20.19 -18.98
N SER A 409 -4.87 -19.06 -19.27
CA SER A 409 -4.94 -18.46 -20.60
C SER A 409 -4.25 -19.35 -21.63
N SER A 410 -4.57 -19.17 -22.93
CA SER A 410 -3.88 -19.91 -24.02
C SER A 410 -2.36 -19.75 -23.97
N GLN A 411 -1.85 -18.60 -23.56
CA GLN A 411 -0.42 -18.37 -23.39
C GLN A 411 0.13 -19.15 -22.20
N HIS A 412 -0.60 -19.24 -21.08
CA HIS A 412 -0.21 -20.06 -19.93
C HIS A 412 -0.10 -21.52 -20.32
N GLN A 413 -1.09 -22.05 -21.04
CA GLN A 413 -1.11 -23.44 -21.52
C GLN A 413 0.09 -23.73 -22.43
N SER A 414 0.33 -22.86 -23.42
CA SER A 414 1.43 -23.01 -24.36
C SER A 414 2.81 -23.02 -23.66
N ASN A 415 3.03 -22.06 -22.74
CA ASN A 415 4.29 -21.95 -22.01
C ASN A 415 4.50 -23.14 -21.05
N PHE A 416 3.42 -23.61 -20.40
CA PHE A 416 3.49 -24.77 -19.52
C PHE A 416 3.85 -26.04 -20.29
N LEU A 417 3.14 -26.34 -21.39
CA LEU A 417 3.39 -27.50 -22.24
C LEU A 417 4.79 -27.46 -22.87
N TRP A 418 5.22 -26.26 -23.31
CA TRP A 418 6.58 -26.11 -23.83
C TRP A 418 7.64 -26.47 -22.76
N ALA A 419 7.43 -25.99 -21.52
CA ALA A 419 8.35 -26.32 -20.42
C ALA A 419 8.35 -27.78 -20.09
N CYS A 420 7.18 -28.46 -20.06
CA CYS A 420 7.07 -29.90 -19.87
C CYS A 420 7.86 -30.65 -20.96
N ALA A 421 7.63 -30.35 -22.23
CA ALA A 421 8.34 -30.98 -23.33
C ALA A 421 9.86 -30.78 -23.24
N ARG A 422 10.31 -29.57 -22.86
CA ARG A 422 11.73 -29.24 -22.71
C ARG A 422 12.40 -30.03 -21.58
N LEU A 423 11.64 -30.31 -20.51
CA LEU A 423 12.12 -31.07 -19.34
C LEU A 423 11.89 -32.55 -19.42
N GLY A 424 11.32 -33.08 -20.54
CA GLY A 424 11.04 -34.48 -20.76
C GLY A 424 9.97 -35.05 -19.82
N GLN A 425 8.88 -34.26 -19.61
CA GLN A 425 7.73 -34.64 -18.78
C GLN A 425 6.46 -34.83 -19.62
#